data_abb5def31fbec136117db0165114cb79
#
_entry.id   abb5def31fbec136117db0165114cb79
#
_cell.length_a   1.000
_cell.length_b   1.000
_cell.length_c   1.000
_cell.angle_alpha   90.00
_cell.angle_beta   90.00
_cell.angle_gamma   90.00
#
_symmetry.space_group_name_H-M   'P 1'
#
loop_
_entity.id
_entity.type
_entity.pdbx_description
1 polymer ?
#
loop_
_entity_poly.entity_id
_entity_poly.type
_entity_poly.pdbx_seq_one_letter_code
_entity_poly.pdbx_strand_id
1 'polypeptide(L)'
;MYFRLLFFYIFIIMACNTNESPDISAKTSKNTAVPLRSEIDDKYKWDMSAIYATEEAWEKDLNYVKELYPGLADFKGKLLSSPDVLLEAIELRNKVNQTLWKLYHYASNSSNADVRNEKFQEMVQRVINTSVNIGQTTAYFTPELIEGDYETLEDFMSQNEYLKTYEKQFKDLFISKPHILSEKEERLLTMAGKITGVANDAYDIMRATDFVWPTFEDENGNKLTMSQGRYGKYTKSTDRRVREDMYEA
;
A
#
# COMPACT_ATOMS: atom_id res chain seq x y z
N MET A 1 -6.24 -29.09 -47.41
CA MET A 1 -6.64 -28.30 -46.24
C MET A 1 -5.47 -27.92 -45.33
N TYR A 2 -4.21 -28.20 -45.73
CA TYR A 2 -2.98 -27.93 -44.93
C TYR A 2 -2.16 -26.72 -45.41
N PHE A 3 -2.54 -26.09 -46.54
CA PHE A 3 -1.76 -24.98 -47.12
C PHE A 3 -2.12 -23.59 -46.57
N ARG A 4 -3.23 -23.44 -45.82
CA ARG A 4 -3.65 -22.16 -45.22
C ARG A 4 -3.11 -21.92 -43.83
N LEU A 5 -2.60 -22.95 -43.13
CA LEU A 5 -2.03 -22.83 -41.78
C LEU A 5 -0.54 -22.42 -41.78
N LEU A 6 0.17 -22.63 -42.90
CA LEU A 6 1.59 -22.26 -43.00
C LEU A 6 1.80 -20.75 -43.22
N PHE A 7 0.81 -20.04 -43.76
CA PHE A 7 0.90 -18.59 -44.01
C PHE A 7 0.67 -17.77 -42.74
N PHE A 8 -0.01 -18.30 -41.75
CA PHE A 8 -0.25 -17.60 -40.47
C PHE A 8 0.96 -17.67 -39.55
N TYR A 9 1.80 -18.69 -39.64
CA TYR A 9 3.00 -18.83 -38.80
C TYR A 9 4.17 -17.96 -39.27
N ILE A 10 4.25 -17.62 -40.54
CA ILE A 10 5.32 -16.78 -41.11
C ILE A 10 5.13 -15.30 -40.73
N PHE A 11 3.87 -14.85 -40.50
CA PHE A 11 3.61 -13.44 -40.14
C PHE A 11 3.92 -13.12 -38.66
N ILE A 12 3.95 -14.11 -37.77
CA ILE A 12 4.27 -13.92 -36.33
C ILE A 12 5.79 -13.80 -36.11
N ILE A 13 6.61 -14.35 -37.00
CA ILE A 13 8.09 -14.33 -36.83
C ILE A 13 8.71 -13.01 -37.34
N MET A 14 7.99 -12.24 -38.17
CA MET A 14 8.50 -10.96 -38.71
C MET A 14 8.21 -9.74 -37.83
N ALA A 15 7.44 -9.89 -36.74
CA ALA A 15 7.09 -8.79 -35.82
C ALA A 15 8.05 -8.63 -34.63
N CYS A 16 9.08 -9.46 -34.50
CA CYS A 16 10.02 -9.44 -33.36
C CYS A 16 11.47 -9.18 -33.79
N ASN A 17 11.71 -8.21 -34.66
CA ASN A 17 13.11 -7.83 -34.91
C ASN A 17 13.25 -6.31 -35.22
N THR A 18 12.87 -5.49 -34.24
CA THR A 18 13.40 -4.14 -34.08
C THR A 18 13.82 -3.98 -32.63
N ASN A 19 14.99 -4.55 -32.29
CA ASN A 19 15.75 -4.20 -31.12
C ASN A 19 16.43 -2.83 -31.35
N GLU A 20 15.64 -1.79 -31.42
CA GLU A 20 16.07 -0.45 -31.09
C GLU A 20 15.21 -0.02 -29.89
N SER A 21 15.69 -0.36 -28.68
CA SER A 21 15.29 0.40 -27.51
C SER A 21 15.59 1.87 -27.81
N PRO A 22 14.61 2.79 -27.72
CA PRO A 22 14.94 4.20 -27.87
C PRO A 22 16.03 4.52 -26.84
N ASP A 23 17.15 5.00 -27.32
CA ASP A 23 18.24 5.51 -26.48
C ASP A 23 17.70 6.73 -25.71
N ILE A 24 17.15 6.49 -24.51
CA ILE A 24 16.61 7.51 -23.60
C ILE A 24 17.78 8.29 -22.94
N SER A 25 18.98 8.17 -23.43
CA SER A 25 20.06 9.08 -23.09
C SER A 25 19.94 10.44 -23.83
N ALA A 26 18.73 11.01 -23.88
CA ALA A 26 18.57 12.41 -24.25
C ALA A 26 19.38 13.22 -23.22
N LYS A 27 20.46 13.86 -23.69
CA LYS A 27 21.26 14.79 -22.94
C LYS A 27 20.41 15.94 -22.39
N THR A 28 19.68 15.65 -21.29
CA THR A 28 18.93 16.67 -20.56
C THR A 28 19.97 17.53 -19.82
N SER A 29 20.02 18.79 -20.14
CA SER A 29 20.84 19.77 -19.41
C SER A 29 20.60 19.59 -17.91
N LYS A 30 21.66 19.51 -17.09
CA LYS A 30 21.57 19.27 -15.63
C LYS A 30 20.59 20.19 -14.88
N ASN A 31 20.26 21.36 -15.47
CA ASN A 31 19.36 22.34 -14.84
C ASN A 31 17.85 22.13 -15.12
N THR A 32 17.48 21.26 -16.05
CA THR A 32 16.06 21.06 -16.41
C THR A 32 15.45 19.85 -15.76
N ALA A 33 16.21 18.78 -15.53
CA ALA A 33 15.75 17.53 -14.96
C ALA A 33 15.34 17.65 -13.49
N VAL A 34 14.43 16.77 -13.06
CA VAL A 34 14.17 16.56 -11.63
C VAL A 34 15.43 15.94 -11.03
N PRO A 35 15.96 16.45 -9.89
CA PRO A 35 17.17 15.91 -9.28
C PRO A 35 17.00 14.43 -8.92
N LEU A 36 18.04 13.66 -9.12
CA LEU A 36 18.07 12.28 -8.64
C LEU A 36 18.08 12.27 -7.11
N ARG A 37 17.57 11.19 -6.50
CA ARG A 37 17.56 11.06 -5.04
C ARG A 37 18.96 11.22 -4.42
N SER A 38 20.01 10.76 -5.09
CA SER A 38 21.41 10.92 -4.66
C SER A 38 21.90 12.38 -4.63
N GLU A 39 21.26 13.27 -5.40
CA GLU A 39 21.58 14.69 -5.51
C GLU A 39 20.81 15.54 -4.49
N ILE A 40 19.83 14.96 -3.80
CA ILE A 40 19.04 15.63 -2.77
C ILE A 40 19.80 15.58 -1.45
N ASP A 41 19.91 16.72 -0.75
CA ASP A 41 20.49 16.83 0.58
C ASP A 41 19.72 15.92 1.58
N ASP A 42 20.44 15.22 2.45
CA ASP A 42 19.87 14.25 3.40
C ASP A 42 18.84 14.87 4.35
N LYS A 43 18.96 16.15 4.67
CA LYS A 43 17.95 16.87 5.48
C LYS A 43 16.54 16.90 4.88
N TYR A 44 16.40 16.60 3.58
CA TYR A 44 15.12 16.49 2.88
C TYR A 44 14.71 15.04 2.62
N LYS A 45 15.47 14.07 3.13
CA LYS A 45 15.17 12.66 3.02
C LYS A 45 14.60 12.15 4.33
N TRP A 46 13.68 11.22 4.25
CA TRP A 46 13.16 10.53 5.43
C TRP A 46 14.20 9.55 5.97
N ASP A 47 14.42 9.60 7.27
CA ASP A 47 15.26 8.62 7.97
C ASP A 47 14.43 7.37 8.32
N MET A 48 14.54 6.35 7.50
CA MET A 48 13.84 5.07 7.72
C MET A 48 14.43 4.28 8.87
N SER A 49 15.65 4.60 9.34
CA SER A 49 16.27 3.93 10.49
C SER A 49 15.51 4.17 11.80
N ALA A 50 14.72 5.25 11.87
CA ALA A 50 13.82 5.53 12.98
C ALA A 50 12.69 4.47 13.12
N ILE A 51 12.34 3.75 12.03
CA ILE A 51 11.36 2.67 12.06
C ILE A 51 12.07 1.33 12.28
N TYR A 52 13.05 1.01 11.44
CA TYR A 52 13.93 -0.16 11.60
C TYR A 52 15.37 0.26 11.31
N ALA A 53 16.24 0.05 12.29
CA ALA A 53 17.66 0.40 12.18
C ALA A 53 18.37 -0.48 11.13
N THR A 54 17.92 -1.71 10.93
CA THR A 54 18.47 -2.66 9.95
C THR A 54 17.36 -3.52 9.34
N GLU A 55 17.65 -4.10 8.20
CA GLU A 55 16.73 -5.01 7.53
C GLU A 55 16.58 -6.34 8.27
N GLU A 56 17.63 -6.80 8.98
CA GLU A 56 17.56 -7.99 9.81
C GLU A 56 16.55 -7.80 10.97
N ALA A 57 16.44 -6.59 11.52
CA ALA A 57 15.43 -6.26 12.52
C ALA A 57 14.02 -6.31 11.92
N TRP A 58 13.85 -5.85 10.68
CA TRP A 58 12.60 -5.96 9.94
C TRP A 58 12.23 -7.44 9.66
N GLU A 59 13.19 -8.25 9.20
CA GLU A 59 12.98 -9.69 8.95
C GLU A 59 12.57 -10.43 10.23
N LYS A 60 13.21 -10.10 11.35
CA LYS A 60 12.87 -10.66 12.65
C LYS A 60 11.41 -10.39 13.03
N ASP A 61 10.97 -9.14 12.87
CA ASP A 61 9.59 -8.75 13.18
C ASP A 61 8.59 -9.38 12.21
N LEU A 62 8.94 -9.54 10.91
CA LEU A 62 8.09 -10.24 9.95
C LEU A 62 7.91 -11.72 10.32
N ASN A 63 8.98 -12.40 10.71
CA ASN A 63 8.90 -13.78 11.17
C ASN A 63 8.10 -13.89 12.47
N TYR A 64 8.31 -12.97 13.40
CA TYR A 64 7.53 -12.89 14.63
C TYR A 64 6.03 -12.76 14.38
N VAL A 65 5.61 -11.88 13.46
CA VAL A 65 4.19 -11.77 13.08
C VAL A 65 3.66 -13.08 12.49
N LYS A 66 4.46 -13.75 11.63
CA LYS A 66 4.07 -15.03 11.00
C LYS A 66 3.89 -16.16 12.02
N GLU A 67 4.66 -16.14 13.09
CA GLU A 67 4.53 -17.10 14.20
C GLU A 67 3.34 -16.77 15.11
N LEU A 68 3.04 -15.48 15.27
CA LEU A 68 2.06 -15.01 16.23
C LEU A 68 0.61 -15.07 15.72
N TYR A 69 0.36 -14.63 14.47
CA TYR A 69 -1.01 -14.46 13.96
C TYR A 69 -1.84 -15.76 13.89
N PRO A 70 -1.27 -16.98 13.69
CA PRO A 70 -2.07 -18.20 13.68
C PRO A 70 -2.84 -18.44 14.98
N GLY A 71 -2.29 -17.97 16.12
CA GLY A 71 -2.98 -18.07 17.42
C GLY A 71 -4.29 -17.29 17.48
N LEU A 72 -4.53 -16.35 16.55
CA LEU A 72 -5.83 -15.69 16.45
C LEU A 72 -6.97 -16.64 16.06
N ALA A 73 -6.66 -17.75 15.39
CA ALA A 73 -7.66 -18.76 15.06
C ALA A 73 -8.22 -19.49 16.29
N ASP A 74 -7.48 -19.55 17.38
CA ASP A 74 -7.88 -20.27 18.60
C ASP A 74 -9.05 -19.59 19.34
N PHE A 75 -9.30 -18.31 19.04
CA PHE A 75 -10.39 -17.52 19.60
C PHE A 75 -11.71 -17.65 18.83
N LYS A 76 -11.69 -18.27 17.65
CA LYS A 76 -12.91 -18.44 16.85
C LYS A 76 -13.96 -19.24 17.60
N GLY A 77 -15.19 -18.69 17.66
CA GLY A 77 -16.31 -19.25 18.41
C GLY A 77 -16.22 -19.04 19.91
N LYS A 78 -15.29 -18.21 20.40
CA LYS A 78 -15.07 -18.00 21.83
C LYS A 78 -15.04 -16.52 22.24
N LEU A 79 -15.14 -15.57 21.31
CA LEU A 79 -15.00 -14.14 21.62
C LEU A 79 -16.00 -13.64 22.68
N LEU A 80 -17.21 -14.21 22.67
CA LEU A 80 -18.27 -13.87 23.63
C LEU A 80 -18.37 -14.85 24.79
N SER A 81 -17.35 -15.68 25.05
CA SER A 81 -17.36 -16.66 26.16
C SER A 81 -17.04 -16.01 27.51
N SER A 82 -16.20 -14.99 27.54
CA SER A 82 -15.92 -14.19 28.74
C SER A 82 -15.21 -12.88 28.37
N PRO A 83 -15.26 -11.85 29.26
CA PRO A 83 -14.54 -10.57 29.05
C PRO A 83 -13.04 -10.75 28.91
N ASP A 84 -12.43 -11.68 29.64
CA ASP A 84 -10.97 -11.91 29.57
C ASP A 84 -10.56 -12.55 28.23
N VAL A 85 -11.33 -13.49 27.71
CA VAL A 85 -11.08 -14.10 26.39
C VAL A 85 -11.22 -13.05 25.29
N LEU A 86 -12.23 -12.18 25.36
CA LEU A 86 -12.39 -11.08 24.40
C LEU A 86 -11.22 -10.11 24.46
N LEU A 87 -10.78 -9.72 25.67
CA LEU A 87 -9.64 -8.82 25.84
C LEU A 87 -8.35 -9.45 25.28
N GLU A 88 -8.08 -10.71 25.60
CA GLU A 88 -6.89 -11.43 25.11
C GLU A 88 -6.87 -11.51 23.58
N ALA A 89 -8.01 -11.80 22.96
CA ALA A 89 -8.14 -11.82 21.50
C ALA A 89 -7.88 -10.44 20.87
N ILE A 90 -8.41 -9.36 21.46
CA ILE A 90 -8.20 -7.99 21.01
C ILE A 90 -6.73 -7.59 21.16
N GLU A 91 -6.11 -7.87 22.31
CA GLU A 91 -4.70 -7.55 22.57
C GLU A 91 -3.77 -8.28 21.61
N LEU A 92 -3.99 -9.57 21.37
CA LEU A 92 -3.22 -10.33 20.40
C LEU A 92 -3.36 -9.75 18.99
N ARG A 93 -4.60 -9.44 18.58
CA ARG A 93 -4.87 -8.82 17.28
C ARG A 93 -4.20 -7.45 17.15
N ASN A 94 -4.25 -6.62 18.18
CA ASN A 94 -3.60 -5.32 18.21
C ASN A 94 -2.08 -5.46 18.08
N LYS A 95 -1.46 -6.39 18.79
CA LYS A 95 -0.03 -6.66 18.73
C LYS A 95 0.41 -7.09 17.34
N VAL A 96 -0.33 -8.00 16.71
CA VAL A 96 -0.12 -8.43 15.33
C VAL A 96 -0.22 -7.24 14.38
N ASN A 97 -1.28 -6.45 14.47
CA ASN A 97 -1.52 -5.30 13.59
C ASN A 97 -0.49 -4.20 13.77
N GLN A 98 -0.11 -3.83 14.99
CA GLN A 98 0.91 -2.81 15.24
C GLN A 98 2.24 -3.18 14.59
N THR A 99 2.67 -4.44 14.75
CA THR A 99 3.91 -4.91 14.14
C THR A 99 3.80 -4.95 12.62
N LEU A 100 2.67 -5.42 12.08
CA LEU A 100 2.41 -5.45 10.65
C LEU A 100 2.44 -4.05 10.01
N TRP A 101 1.82 -3.05 10.66
CA TRP A 101 1.83 -1.67 10.19
C TRP A 101 3.23 -1.06 10.20
N LYS A 102 4.01 -1.34 11.23
CA LYS A 102 5.41 -0.90 11.32
C LYS A 102 6.24 -1.48 10.16
N LEU A 103 6.08 -2.78 9.88
CA LEU A 103 6.71 -3.47 8.75
C LEU A 103 6.31 -2.85 7.41
N TYR A 104 5.03 -2.59 7.22
CA TYR A 104 4.48 -2.00 6.01
C TYR A 104 5.01 -0.59 5.77
N HIS A 105 5.00 0.27 6.78
CA HIS A 105 5.46 1.65 6.64
C HIS A 105 6.95 1.74 6.30
N TYR A 106 7.79 0.89 6.89
CA TYR A 106 9.20 0.83 6.52
C TYR A 106 9.37 0.43 5.04
N ALA A 107 8.78 -0.69 4.64
CA ALA A 107 8.92 -1.22 3.29
C ALA A 107 8.31 -0.27 2.23
N SER A 108 7.09 0.22 2.46
CA SER A 108 6.37 1.10 1.54
C SER A 108 7.05 2.46 1.38
N ASN A 109 7.46 3.12 2.47
CA ASN A 109 8.15 4.40 2.38
C ASN A 109 9.54 4.26 1.73
N SER A 110 10.24 3.15 1.99
CA SER A 110 11.52 2.87 1.34
C SER A 110 11.35 2.61 -0.16
N SER A 111 10.31 1.86 -0.55
CA SER A 111 9.95 1.62 -1.96
C SER A 111 9.53 2.92 -2.66
N ASN A 112 8.71 3.76 -2.02
CA ASN A 112 8.28 5.05 -2.57
C ASN A 112 9.43 6.05 -2.71
N ALA A 113 10.50 5.88 -1.94
CA ALA A 113 11.69 6.70 -2.06
C ALA A 113 12.49 6.43 -3.35
N ASP A 114 12.50 5.18 -3.82
CA ASP A 114 13.00 4.79 -5.14
C ASP A 114 12.24 3.54 -5.63
N VAL A 115 11.24 3.77 -6.47
CA VAL A 115 10.36 2.71 -7.03
C VAL A 115 11.10 1.70 -7.91
N ARG A 116 12.35 1.97 -8.30
CA ARG A 116 13.20 1.05 -9.07
C ARG A 116 13.93 0.06 -8.18
N ASN A 117 13.85 0.22 -6.86
CA ASN A 117 14.50 -0.69 -5.92
C ASN A 117 13.62 -1.94 -5.71
N GLU A 118 13.93 -2.99 -6.45
CA GLU A 118 13.19 -4.27 -6.43
C GLU A 118 13.12 -4.90 -5.05
N LYS A 119 14.15 -4.71 -4.22
CA LYS A 119 14.21 -5.26 -2.86
C LYS A 119 13.08 -4.70 -1.98
N PHE A 120 12.89 -3.40 -1.97
CA PHE A 120 11.83 -2.80 -1.17
C PHE A 120 10.45 -3.11 -1.73
N GLN A 121 10.31 -3.25 -3.06
CA GLN A 121 9.08 -3.76 -3.65
C GLN A 121 8.76 -5.18 -3.20
N GLU A 122 9.75 -6.08 -3.18
CA GLU A 122 9.59 -7.44 -2.63
C GLU A 122 9.15 -7.40 -1.16
N MET A 123 9.79 -6.57 -0.32
CA MET A 123 9.42 -6.42 1.09
C MET A 123 7.96 -5.97 1.25
N VAL A 124 7.49 -5.02 0.44
CA VAL A 124 6.08 -4.59 0.42
C VAL A 124 5.16 -5.77 0.10
N GLN A 125 5.46 -6.54 -0.95
CA GLN A 125 4.64 -7.69 -1.34
C GLN A 125 4.58 -8.76 -0.24
N ARG A 126 5.68 -9.01 0.44
CA ARG A 126 5.74 -9.97 1.56
C ARG A 126 4.84 -9.54 2.73
N VAL A 127 4.81 -8.25 3.06
CA VAL A 127 3.91 -7.72 4.09
C VAL A 127 2.45 -7.79 3.64
N ILE A 128 2.14 -7.41 2.40
CA ILE A 128 0.78 -7.50 1.84
C ILE A 128 0.28 -8.95 1.89
N ASN A 129 1.11 -9.92 1.47
CA ASN A 129 0.75 -11.33 1.53
C ASN A 129 0.48 -11.80 2.98
N THR A 130 1.30 -11.35 3.92
CA THR A 130 1.09 -11.65 5.36
C THR A 130 -0.20 -11.01 5.87
N SER A 131 -0.49 -9.76 5.49
CA SER A 131 -1.74 -9.06 5.82
C SER A 131 -2.98 -9.81 5.32
N VAL A 132 -2.95 -10.32 4.09
CA VAL A 132 -4.05 -11.12 3.54
C VAL A 132 -4.27 -12.41 4.36
N ASN A 133 -3.19 -13.09 4.75
CA ASN A 133 -3.31 -14.29 5.58
C ASN A 133 -3.89 -13.98 6.97
N ILE A 134 -3.47 -12.86 7.59
CA ILE A 134 -4.05 -12.38 8.85
C ILE A 134 -5.53 -12.06 8.67
N GLY A 135 -5.90 -11.33 7.60
CA GLY A 135 -7.29 -11.01 7.28
C GLY A 135 -8.16 -12.26 7.12
N GLN A 136 -7.66 -13.30 6.44
CA GLN A 136 -8.37 -14.58 6.32
C GLN A 136 -8.53 -15.29 7.67
N THR A 137 -7.48 -15.25 8.52
CA THR A 137 -7.51 -15.88 9.85
C THR A 137 -8.49 -15.16 10.78
N THR A 138 -8.63 -13.84 10.66
CA THR A 138 -9.46 -13.00 11.53
C THR A 138 -10.82 -12.64 10.95
N ALA A 139 -11.19 -13.16 9.77
CA ALA A 139 -12.46 -12.84 9.10
C ALA A 139 -13.71 -13.14 9.95
N TYR A 140 -13.60 -14.07 10.91
CA TYR A 140 -14.66 -14.40 11.85
C TYR A 140 -14.90 -13.32 12.92
N PHE A 141 -13.90 -12.48 13.20
CA PHE A 141 -13.86 -11.64 14.40
C PHE A 141 -15.03 -10.65 14.49
N THR A 142 -15.24 -9.91 13.43
CA THR A 142 -16.35 -8.94 13.34
C THR A 142 -17.72 -9.61 13.31
N PRO A 143 -17.98 -10.60 12.42
CA PRO A 143 -19.25 -11.35 12.43
C PRO A 143 -19.59 -11.94 13.79
N GLU A 144 -18.64 -12.59 14.47
CA GLU A 144 -18.86 -13.21 15.77
C GLU A 144 -19.21 -12.21 16.86
N LEU A 145 -18.56 -11.03 16.89
CA LEU A 145 -18.89 -9.99 17.86
C LEU A 145 -20.33 -9.47 17.70
N ILE A 146 -20.82 -9.38 16.46
CA ILE A 146 -22.17 -8.87 16.18
C ILE A 146 -23.25 -9.98 16.24
N GLU A 147 -22.90 -11.26 16.35
CA GLU A 147 -23.85 -12.34 16.66
C GLU A 147 -24.47 -12.13 18.03
N GLY A 148 -23.71 -11.60 18.98
CA GLY A 148 -24.24 -11.13 20.25
C GLY A 148 -25.08 -9.87 20.12
N ASP A 149 -25.53 -9.37 21.26
CA ASP A 149 -26.12 -8.05 21.42
C ASP A 149 -25.12 -7.08 22.06
N TYR A 150 -25.42 -5.80 21.99
CA TYR A 150 -24.55 -4.78 22.58
C TYR A 150 -24.53 -4.86 24.11
N GLU A 151 -25.62 -5.32 24.75
CA GLU A 151 -25.72 -5.51 26.20
C GLU A 151 -24.67 -6.49 26.72
N THR A 152 -24.37 -7.55 25.96
CA THR A 152 -23.30 -8.51 26.31
C THR A 152 -21.93 -7.80 26.39
N LEU A 153 -21.64 -6.89 25.46
CA LEU A 153 -20.38 -6.13 25.50
C LEU A 153 -20.38 -5.08 26.62
N GLU A 154 -21.53 -4.48 26.93
CA GLU A 154 -21.67 -3.56 28.07
C GLU A 154 -21.40 -4.30 29.38
N ASP A 155 -21.94 -5.51 29.52
CA ASP A 155 -21.69 -6.35 30.70
C ASP A 155 -20.20 -6.73 30.79
N PHE A 156 -19.56 -7.11 29.68
CA PHE A 156 -18.12 -7.39 29.66
C PHE A 156 -17.28 -6.17 30.04
N MET A 157 -17.62 -4.97 29.54
CA MET A 157 -16.97 -3.72 29.92
C MET A 157 -17.16 -3.36 31.39
N SER A 158 -18.28 -3.78 32.00
CA SER A 158 -18.54 -3.60 33.43
C SER A 158 -17.66 -4.50 34.31
N GLN A 159 -17.32 -5.69 33.81
CA GLN A 159 -16.50 -6.68 34.50
C GLN A 159 -14.99 -6.47 34.25
N ASN A 160 -14.60 -5.87 33.11
CA ASN A 160 -13.20 -5.65 32.77
C ASN A 160 -12.99 -4.22 32.25
N GLU A 161 -12.33 -3.38 33.09
CA GLU A 161 -12.12 -1.96 32.80
C GLU A 161 -11.28 -1.69 31.52
N TYR A 162 -10.38 -2.62 31.16
CA TYR A 162 -9.58 -2.47 29.94
C TYR A 162 -10.44 -2.54 28.68
N LEU A 163 -11.55 -3.27 28.70
CA LEU A 163 -12.50 -3.32 27.58
C LEU A 163 -13.24 -2.00 27.37
N LYS A 164 -13.35 -1.13 28.39
CA LYS A 164 -13.97 0.19 28.22
C LYS A 164 -13.21 1.09 27.25
N THR A 165 -11.91 0.88 27.06
CA THR A 165 -11.12 1.63 26.07
C THR A 165 -11.62 1.38 24.65
N TYR A 166 -12.35 0.28 24.42
CA TYR A 166 -12.93 -0.13 23.13
C TYR A 166 -14.42 0.22 22.99
N GLU A 167 -15.03 0.89 23.98
CA GLU A 167 -16.47 1.21 23.99
C GLU A 167 -16.93 1.88 22.70
N LYS A 168 -16.20 2.90 22.26
CA LYS A 168 -16.54 3.58 21.00
C LYS A 168 -16.48 2.65 19.79
N GLN A 169 -15.47 1.78 19.74
CA GLN A 169 -15.31 0.83 18.64
C GLN A 169 -16.46 -0.19 18.62
N PHE A 170 -16.88 -0.68 19.77
CA PHE A 170 -18.04 -1.57 19.90
C PHE A 170 -19.34 -0.88 19.48
N LYS A 171 -19.58 0.38 19.89
CA LYS A 171 -20.74 1.16 19.45
C LYS A 171 -20.75 1.34 17.94
N ASP A 172 -19.64 1.78 17.36
CA ASP A 172 -19.52 1.97 15.91
C ASP A 172 -19.74 0.65 15.14
N LEU A 173 -19.26 -0.47 15.68
CA LEU A 173 -19.46 -1.81 15.12
C LEU A 173 -20.96 -2.17 15.06
N PHE A 174 -21.70 -1.97 16.13
CA PHE A 174 -23.15 -2.27 16.16
C PHE A 174 -23.98 -1.32 15.31
N ILE A 175 -23.57 -0.05 15.17
CA ILE A 175 -24.15 0.88 14.19
C ILE A 175 -23.95 0.36 12.77
N SER A 176 -22.79 -0.21 12.50
CA SER A 176 -22.44 -0.74 11.17
C SER A 176 -23.03 -2.14 10.91
N LYS A 177 -23.57 -2.82 11.92
CA LYS A 177 -24.09 -4.20 11.83
C LYS A 177 -24.97 -4.48 10.60
N PRO A 178 -25.90 -3.58 10.18
CA PRO A 178 -26.73 -3.80 8.99
C PRO A 178 -25.94 -3.87 7.67
N HIS A 179 -24.69 -3.43 7.68
CA HIS A 179 -23.81 -3.35 6.50
C HIS A 179 -22.63 -4.33 6.54
N ILE A 180 -22.54 -5.16 7.59
CA ILE A 180 -21.48 -6.15 7.75
C ILE A 180 -21.90 -7.44 7.04
N LEU A 181 -20.98 -7.97 6.26
CA LEU A 181 -21.18 -9.21 5.50
C LEU A 181 -20.91 -10.44 6.37
N SER A 182 -21.35 -11.61 5.90
CA SER A 182 -21.02 -12.88 6.55
C SER A 182 -19.51 -13.16 6.53
N GLU A 183 -19.01 -14.00 7.43
CA GLU A 183 -17.60 -14.42 7.47
C GLU A 183 -17.10 -14.88 6.08
N LYS A 184 -17.94 -15.64 5.37
CA LYS A 184 -17.59 -16.16 4.04
C LYS A 184 -17.42 -15.04 3.01
N GLU A 185 -18.28 -14.05 3.04
CA GLU A 185 -18.24 -12.89 2.13
C GLU A 185 -17.06 -11.97 2.46
N GLU A 186 -16.83 -11.66 3.74
CA GLU A 186 -15.68 -10.90 4.22
C GLU A 186 -14.37 -11.57 3.82
N ARG A 187 -14.28 -12.88 3.93
CA ARG A 187 -13.13 -13.65 3.49
C ARG A 187 -12.92 -13.56 1.99
N LEU A 188 -13.97 -13.64 1.18
CA LEU A 188 -13.89 -13.51 -0.28
C LEU A 188 -13.41 -12.10 -0.68
N LEU A 189 -13.94 -11.05 -0.04
CA LEU A 189 -13.52 -9.67 -0.29
C LEU A 189 -12.03 -9.46 0.08
N THR A 190 -11.59 -10.01 1.20
CA THR A 190 -10.18 -9.95 1.61
C THR A 190 -9.28 -10.61 0.57
N MET A 191 -9.69 -11.75 0.00
CA MET A 191 -8.94 -12.42 -1.08
C MET A 191 -8.94 -11.61 -2.38
N ALA A 192 -10.06 -10.95 -2.71
CA ALA A 192 -10.16 -10.09 -3.89
C ALA A 192 -9.27 -8.84 -3.79
N GLY A 193 -8.92 -8.40 -2.59
CA GLY A 193 -8.04 -7.24 -2.35
C GLY A 193 -6.71 -7.30 -3.10
N LYS A 194 -6.17 -8.50 -3.37
CA LYS A 194 -4.96 -8.67 -4.18
C LYS A 194 -5.12 -8.25 -5.64
N ILE A 195 -6.34 -8.29 -6.17
CA ILE A 195 -6.63 -8.02 -7.59
C ILE A 195 -7.03 -6.56 -7.77
N THR A 196 -7.74 -5.99 -6.80
CA THR A 196 -8.31 -4.64 -6.91
C THR A 196 -7.27 -3.52 -6.92
N GLY A 197 -6.06 -3.75 -6.36
CA GLY A 197 -4.96 -2.79 -6.35
C GLY A 197 -4.15 -2.70 -7.65
N VAL A 198 -4.17 -3.74 -8.49
CA VAL A 198 -3.26 -3.90 -9.65
C VAL A 198 -3.33 -2.72 -10.63
N ALA A 199 -4.52 -2.17 -10.87
CA ALA A 199 -4.68 -1.05 -11.78
C ALA A 199 -4.03 0.24 -11.26
N ASN A 200 -4.15 0.50 -9.96
CA ASN A 200 -3.49 1.65 -9.32
C ASN A 200 -1.97 1.50 -9.30
N ASP A 201 -1.48 0.30 -8.96
CA ASP A 201 -0.05 0.02 -8.94
C ASP A 201 0.56 0.18 -10.34
N ALA A 202 -0.11 -0.34 -11.38
CA ALA A 202 0.32 -0.18 -12.76
C ALA A 202 0.35 1.30 -13.19
N TYR A 203 -0.68 2.08 -12.82
CA TYR A 203 -0.72 3.52 -13.10
C TYR A 203 0.42 4.27 -12.39
N ASP A 204 0.68 3.98 -11.12
CA ASP A 204 1.72 4.64 -10.34
C ASP A 204 3.12 4.34 -10.91
N ILE A 205 3.39 3.10 -11.30
CA ILE A 205 4.64 2.71 -11.95
C ILE A 205 4.78 3.45 -13.29
N MET A 206 3.76 3.40 -14.14
CA MET A 206 3.77 4.03 -15.47
C MET A 206 4.01 5.55 -15.36
N ARG A 207 3.35 6.21 -14.40
CA ARG A 207 3.53 7.64 -14.14
C ARG A 207 4.94 7.98 -13.65
N ALA A 208 5.55 7.09 -12.88
CA ALA A 208 6.87 7.32 -12.30
C ALA A 208 8.02 7.04 -13.28
N THR A 209 7.81 6.14 -14.26
CA THR A 209 8.89 5.62 -15.12
C THR A 209 8.74 5.99 -16.59
N ASP A 210 7.51 5.94 -17.13
CA ASP A 210 7.27 5.94 -18.58
C ASP A 210 6.73 7.27 -19.09
N PHE A 211 6.13 8.10 -18.22
CA PHE A 211 5.60 9.39 -18.65
C PHE A 211 6.73 10.37 -18.95
N VAL A 212 6.74 10.87 -20.18
CA VAL A 212 7.63 11.95 -20.61
C VAL A 212 6.96 13.29 -20.27
N TRP A 213 7.49 13.95 -19.24
CA TRP A 213 6.97 15.22 -18.81
C TRP A 213 7.44 16.37 -19.72
N PRO A 214 6.56 17.30 -20.12
CA PRO A 214 6.93 18.46 -20.92
C PRO A 214 7.86 19.41 -20.17
N THR A 215 8.47 20.33 -20.88
CA THR A 215 9.29 21.40 -20.30
C THR A 215 8.57 22.74 -20.38
N PHE A 216 8.80 23.60 -19.39
CA PHE A 216 8.27 24.96 -19.30
C PHE A 216 9.40 25.93 -18.86
N GLU A 217 9.16 27.24 -18.94
CA GLU A 217 10.06 28.27 -18.44
C GLU A 217 9.48 28.91 -17.18
N ASP A 218 10.29 29.00 -16.10
CA ASP A 218 9.88 29.66 -14.86
C ASP A 218 9.87 31.21 -14.98
N GLU A 219 9.60 31.92 -13.89
CA GLU A 219 9.58 33.38 -13.84
C GLU A 219 10.94 34.04 -14.18
N ASN A 220 12.02 33.28 -14.05
CA ASN A 220 13.38 33.73 -14.29
C ASN A 220 13.90 33.31 -15.67
N GLY A 221 13.06 32.68 -16.51
CA GLY A 221 13.44 32.16 -17.82
C GLY A 221 14.23 30.83 -17.75
N ASN A 222 14.25 30.14 -16.61
CA ASN A 222 14.89 28.85 -16.51
C ASN A 222 13.98 27.78 -17.12
N LYS A 223 14.52 26.97 -18.05
CA LYS A 223 13.81 25.85 -18.62
C LYS A 223 13.84 24.68 -17.68
N LEU A 224 12.67 24.21 -17.28
CA LEU A 224 12.48 23.15 -16.30
C LEU A 224 11.60 22.03 -16.87
N THR A 225 11.89 20.78 -16.50
CA THR A 225 11.00 19.65 -16.81
C THR A 225 9.85 19.65 -15.81
N MET A 226 8.61 19.47 -16.27
CA MET A 226 7.46 19.36 -15.39
C MET A 226 7.56 18.14 -14.48
N SER A 227 6.93 18.23 -13.34
CA SER A 227 6.66 17.13 -12.41
C SER A 227 5.43 17.51 -11.59
N GLN A 228 4.79 16.57 -10.92
CA GLN A 228 3.63 16.85 -10.08
C GLN A 228 3.93 17.90 -8.99
N GLY A 229 5.12 17.85 -8.38
CA GLY A 229 5.53 18.84 -7.40
C GLY A 229 5.76 20.24 -8.03
N ARG A 230 6.35 20.30 -9.21
CA ARG A 230 6.53 21.55 -9.96
C ARG A 230 5.19 22.11 -10.43
N TYR A 231 4.29 21.28 -10.94
CA TYR A 231 2.93 21.69 -11.27
C TYR A 231 2.25 22.39 -10.09
N GLY A 232 2.19 21.74 -8.92
CA GLY A 232 1.59 22.31 -7.72
C GLY A 232 2.24 23.61 -7.23
N LYS A 233 3.54 23.80 -7.48
CA LYS A 233 4.26 25.03 -7.16
C LYS A 233 3.94 26.16 -8.16
N TYR A 234 4.08 25.90 -9.45
CA TYR A 234 4.07 26.92 -10.50
C TYR A 234 2.66 27.30 -10.97
N THR A 235 1.63 26.48 -10.72
CA THR A 235 0.22 26.90 -10.85
C THR A 235 -0.15 28.03 -9.89
N LYS A 236 0.67 28.30 -8.86
CA LYS A 236 0.52 29.40 -7.90
C LYS A 236 1.48 30.56 -8.19
N SER A 237 2.21 30.54 -9.30
CA SER A 237 3.12 31.61 -9.70
C SER A 237 2.39 32.96 -9.80
N THR A 238 3.07 34.05 -9.45
CA THR A 238 2.58 35.41 -9.70
C THR A 238 2.62 35.80 -11.17
N ASP A 239 3.48 35.16 -11.96
CA ASP A 239 3.54 35.32 -13.43
C ASP A 239 2.41 34.53 -14.10
N ARG A 240 1.56 35.28 -14.83
CA ARG A 240 0.43 34.68 -15.55
C ARG A 240 0.87 33.69 -16.64
N ARG A 241 1.93 34.03 -17.38
CA ARG A 241 2.49 33.15 -18.44
C ARG A 241 2.85 31.79 -17.86
N VAL A 242 3.58 31.78 -16.73
CA VAL A 242 3.99 30.53 -16.09
C VAL A 242 2.77 29.69 -15.67
N ARG A 243 1.71 30.34 -15.13
CA ARG A 243 0.47 29.59 -14.79
C ARG A 243 -0.22 29.04 -16.04
N GLU A 244 -0.25 29.81 -17.14
CA GLU A 244 -0.83 29.38 -18.41
C GLU A 244 -0.09 28.17 -18.98
N ASP A 245 1.25 28.24 -19.06
CA ASP A 245 2.11 27.12 -19.49
C ASP A 245 1.86 25.84 -18.64
N MET A 246 1.54 25.99 -17.33
CA MET A 246 1.22 24.85 -16.45
C MET A 246 -0.11 24.19 -16.78
N TYR A 247 -1.11 24.95 -17.27
CA TYR A 247 -2.42 24.39 -17.63
C TYR A 247 -2.44 23.79 -19.03
N GLU A 248 -1.55 24.26 -19.93
CA GLU A 248 -1.49 23.77 -21.30
C GLU A 248 -0.59 22.53 -21.47
N ALA A 249 0.29 22.27 -20.52
CA ALA A 249 1.24 21.16 -20.53
C ALA A 249 0.65 19.87 -19.91
#